data_6e6ebd885f9c767ca1ba4799b0e19e0c
#
_entry.id   6e6ebd885f9c767ca1ba4799b0e19e0c
#
_cell.length_a   1.000
_cell.length_b   1.000
_cell.length_c   1.000
_cell.angle_alpha   90.00
_cell.angle_beta   90.00
_cell.angle_gamma   90.00
#
_symmetry.space_group_name_H-M   'P 1'
#
loop_
_entity.id
_entity.type
_entity.pdbx_description
1 polymer ?
#
loop_
_entity_poly.entity_id
_entity_poly.type
_entity_poly.pdbx_seq_one_letter_code
_entity_poly.pdbx_strand_id
1 'polypeptide(L)'
;MKFINYAMAVASACLALSSPARAEAPPANTIEAVNVAQQGSDVALRIDLKEPLSSLPPGFSVANPAKIALDFQSTANGLGKTSQIFNQGDLRGMNVVQVGDRTRVVLNLVRNMNYKTRLDGKSLYVTLSPIERLTDTAAQRTSRFAEESLVGSKHAVNDVIFRRGKDGEGRIIVDLSDTGTGIDIRQQGANLVVDFMKTTVPDRLRRKLDVTDFATPVTA
;
A
#
# COMPACT_ATOMS: atom_id res chain seq x y z
N MET A 1 67.40 51.86 20.16
CA MET A 1 66.11 51.36 20.69
C MET A 1 65.41 50.66 19.54
N LYS A 2 65.36 49.31 19.54
CA LYS A 2 64.70 48.50 18.49
C LYS A 2 63.41 47.95 19.07
N PHE A 3 62.28 48.34 18.48
CA PHE A 3 60.99 47.79 18.82
C PHE A 3 60.76 46.57 17.90
N ILE A 4 60.58 45.41 18.51
CA ILE A 4 60.22 44.15 17.82
C ILE A 4 58.71 44.01 17.95
N ASN A 5 58.02 44.07 16.79
CA ASN A 5 56.57 43.79 16.70
C ASN A 5 56.38 42.26 16.53
N TYR A 6 55.78 41.64 17.50
CA TYR A 6 55.25 40.25 17.35
C TYR A 6 53.84 40.30 16.75
N ALA A 7 53.71 39.85 15.52
CA ALA A 7 52.44 39.59 14.90
C ALA A 7 52.05 38.13 15.23
N MET A 8 51.02 37.97 16.04
CA MET A 8 50.42 36.71 16.42
C MET A 8 49.38 36.29 15.36
N ALA A 9 49.74 35.33 14.50
CA ALA A 9 48.82 34.76 13.52
C ALA A 9 47.95 33.70 14.20
N VAL A 10 46.63 33.97 14.38
CA VAL A 10 45.66 32.97 14.83
C VAL A 10 45.14 32.22 13.61
N ALA A 11 45.62 31.00 13.45
CA ALA A 11 45.11 30.06 12.45
C ALA A 11 43.83 29.43 12.97
N SER A 12 42.65 29.88 12.48
CA SER A 12 41.36 29.30 12.75
C SER A 12 41.18 28.04 11.88
N ALA A 13 41.34 26.87 12.47
CA ALA A 13 41.08 25.56 11.80
C ALA A 13 39.59 25.29 11.84
N CYS A 14 38.86 25.58 10.74
CA CYS A 14 37.52 25.10 10.51
C CYS A 14 37.54 23.60 10.23
N LEU A 15 37.27 22.75 11.24
CA LEU A 15 36.93 21.35 11.02
C LEU A 15 35.54 21.30 10.38
N ALA A 16 35.47 21.08 9.08
CA ALA A 16 34.27 20.70 8.38
C ALA A 16 33.90 19.27 8.77
N LEU A 17 32.91 19.11 9.63
CA LEU A 17 32.26 17.82 9.91
C LEU A 17 31.50 17.39 8.66
N SER A 18 32.16 16.70 7.76
CA SER A 18 31.53 16.02 6.64
C SER A 18 30.75 14.82 7.20
N SER A 19 29.43 14.98 7.40
CA SER A 19 28.56 13.84 7.66
C SER A 19 28.63 12.90 6.45
N PRO A 20 28.98 11.60 6.62
CA PRO A 20 28.94 10.67 5.50
C PRO A 20 27.48 10.57 5.01
N ALA A 21 27.23 10.98 3.79
CA ALA A 21 25.98 10.68 3.10
C ALA A 21 25.86 9.16 3.07
N ARG A 22 24.86 8.63 3.79
CA ARG A 22 24.54 7.21 3.78
C ARG A 22 24.09 6.86 2.38
N ALA A 23 24.97 6.25 1.59
CA ALA A 23 24.61 5.73 0.29
C ALA A 23 23.52 4.64 0.52
N GLU A 24 22.32 4.90 -0.01
CA GLU A 24 21.23 3.93 0.01
C GLU A 24 21.68 2.71 -0.80
N ALA A 25 21.58 1.52 -0.20
CA ALA A 25 21.97 0.30 -0.88
C ALA A 25 21.12 0.12 -2.15
N PRO A 26 21.70 -0.33 -3.28
CA PRO A 26 20.94 -0.57 -4.48
C PRO A 26 19.84 -1.61 -4.22
N PRO A 27 18.68 -1.48 -4.89
CA PRO A 27 17.60 -2.44 -4.73
C PRO A 27 18.06 -3.87 -5.05
N ALA A 28 17.71 -4.82 -4.18
CA ALA A 28 18.13 -6.22 -4.33
C ALA A 28 17.34 -6.96 -5.43
N ASN A 29 16.18 -6.44 -5.82
CA ASN A 29 15.28 -7.03 -6.82
C ASN A 29 14.90 -6.01 -7.90
N THR A 30 14.21 -6.47 -8.95
CA THR A 30 13.80 -5.63 -10.10
C THR A 30 12.49 -6.16 -10.68
N ILE A 31 11.55 -5.27 -11.00
CA ILE A 31 10.37 -5.60 -11.82
C ILE A 31 10.83 -5.61 -13.28
N GLU A 32 10.74 -6.76 -13.94
CA GLU A 32 11.23 -6.93 -15.32
C GLU A 32 10.12 -6.83 -16.36
N ALA A 33 8.93 -7.34 -16.05
CA ALA A 33 7.80 -7.32 -16.98
C ALA A 33 6.46 -7.23 -16.26
N VAL A 34 5.46 -6.67 -16.95
CA VAL A 34 4.06 -6.69 -16.52
C VAL A 34 3.20 -7.11 -17.71
N ASN A 35 2.46 -8.20 -17.52
CA ASN A 35 1.55 -8.77 -18.51
C ASN A 35 0.13 -8.69 -17.94
N VAL A 36 -0.84 -8.34 -18.79
CA VAL A 36 -2.24 -8.23 -18.41
C VAL A 36 -3.06 -9.10 -19.34
N ALA A 37 -3.99 -9.84 -18.77
CA ALA A 37 -4.95 -10.66 -19.49
C ALA A 37 -6.34 -10.50 -18.89
N GLN A 38 -7.36 -10.35 -19.72
CA GLN A 38 -8.75 -10.34 -19.30
C GLN A 38 -9.31 -11.77 -19.31
N GLN A 39 -9.97 -12.17 -18.22
CA GLN A 39 -10.62 -13.48 -18.08
C GLN A 39 -12.08 -13.24 -17.68
N GLY A 40 -12.97 -13.17 -18.66
CA GLY A 40 -14.37 -12.82 -18.44
C GLY A 40 -14.52 -11.41 -17.84
N SER A 41 -15.08 -11.30 -16.64
CA SER A 41 -15.21 -10.05 -15.88
C SER A 41 -13.96 -9.68 -15.09
N ASP A 42 -13.05 -10.64 -14.90
CA ASP A 42 -11.83 -10.46 -14.12
C ASP A 42 -10.67 -10.02 -15.00
N VAL A 43 -9.74 -9.29 -14.40
CA VAL A 43 -8.50 -8.91 -15.05
C VAL A 43 -7.34 -9.49 -14.24
N ALA A 44 -6.52 -10.30 -14.88
CA ALA A 44 -5.33 -10.90 -14.30
C ALA A 44 -4.08 -10.14 -14.74
N LEU A 45 -3.29 -9.66 -13.77
CA LEU A 45 -1.97 -9.11 -14.00
C LEU A 45 -0.93 -10.12 -13.52
N ARG A 46 0.15 -10.27 -14.31
CA ARG A 46 1.36 -10.96 -13.89
C ARG A 46 2.50 -9.95 -13.89
N ILE A 47 3.13 -9.80 -12.76
CA ILE A 47 4.31 -8.95 -12.55
C ILE A 47 5.50 -9.89 -12.37
N ASP A 48 6.41 -9.89 -13.32
CA ASP A 48 7.61 -10.71 -13.30
C ASP A 48 8.76 -9.94 -12.66
N LEU A 49 9.46 -10.58 -11.74
CA LEU A 49 10.58 -10.04 -11.00
C LEU A 49 11.87 -10.82 -11.31
N LYS A 50 13.00 -10.17 -11.14
CA LYS A 50 14.32 -10.79 -11.28
C LYS A 50 14.52 -11.91 -10.27
N GLU A 51 14.15 -11.67 -9.01
CA GLU A 51 14.26 -12.63 -7.91
C GLU A 51 12.89 -12.88 -7.27
N PRO A 52 12.67 -14.07 -6.66
CA PRO A 52 11.45 -14.34 -5.92
C PRO A 52 11.27 -13.36 -4.76
N LEU A 53 10.03 -12.95 -4.50
CA LEU A 53 9.69 -12.18 -3.31
C LEU A 53 9.60 -13.11 -2.09
N SER A 54 10.13 -12.67 -0.97
CA SER A 54 10.05 -13.38 0.31
C SER A 54 8.63 -13.33 0.92
N SER A 55 7.85 -12.32 0.57
CA SER A 55 6.48 -12.11 1.05
C SER A 55 5.66 -11.34 0.02
N LEU A 56 4.34 -11.42 0.14
CA LEU A 56 3.44 -10.59 -0.66
C LEU A 56 3.69 -9.10 -0.40
N PRO A 57 3.78 -8.27 -1.46
CA PRO A 57 3.90 -6.83 -1.29
C PRO A 57 2.64 -6.30 -0.62
N PRO A 58 2.76 -5.43 0.41
CA PRO A 58 1.62 -4.76 0.98
C PRO A 58 0.91 -3.92 -0.10
N GLY A 59 -0.42 -3.92 -0.04
CA GLY A 59 -1.24 -3.19 -1.00
C GLY A 59 -2.43 -2.55 -0.33
N PHE A 60 -2.94 -1.49 -0.96
CA PHE A 60 -4.16 -0.80 -0.55
C PHE A 60 -4.94 -0.32 -1.77
N SER A 61 -6.24 -0.14 -1.59
CA SER A 61 -7.12 0.43 -2.61
C SER A 61 -7.64 1.81 -2.19
N VAL A 62 -7.89 2.68 -3.18
CA VAL A 62 -8.49 3.99 -3.02
C VAL A 62 -9.72 4.05 -3.91
N ALA A 63 -10.84 4.58 -3.41
CA ALA A 63 -12.10 4.59 -4.13
C ALA A 63 -12.24 5.75 -5.13
N ASN A 64 -11.78 6.94 -4.79
CA ASN A 64 -11.92 8.15 -5.60
C ASN A 64 -10.61 8.92 -5.70
N PRO A 65 -9.91 8.84 -6.85
CA PRO A 65 -10.18 7.96 -8.01
C PRO A 65 -9.86 6.50 -7.71
N ALA A 66 -10.57 5.57 -8.37
CA ALA A 66 -10.39 4.13 -8.16
C ALA A 66 -8.98 3.68 -8.52
N LYS A 67 -8.21 3.23 -7.52
CA LYS A 67 -6.81 2.81 -7.66
C LYS A 67 -6.49 1.68 -6.69
N ILE A 68 -5.53 0.84 -7.09
CA ILE A 68 -4.89 -0.14 -6.21
C ILE A 68 -3.39 0.14 -6.24
N ALA A 69 -2.76 0.26 -5.09
CA ALA A 69 -1.33 0.44 -4.97
C ALA A 69 -0.69 -0.80 -4.33
N LEU A 70 0.44 -1.23 -4.87
CA LEU A 70 1.26 -2.34 -4.36
C LEU A 70 2.67 -1.81 -4.12
N ASP A 71 3.21 -2.03 -2.92
CA ASP A 71 4.52 -1.54 -2.51
C ASP A 71 5.55 -2.67 -2.50
N PHE A 72 6.52 -2.58 -3.39
CA PHE A 72 7.63 -3.53 -3.47
C PHE A 72 8.84 -2.96 -2.74
N GLN A 73 9.24 -3.61 -1.66
CA GLN A 73 10.45 -3.24 -0.90
C GLN A 73 11.70 -3.75 -1.63
N SER A 74 12.80 -3.03 -1.49
CA SER A 74 14.12 -3.38 -2.07
C SER A 74 14.04 -3.82 -3.54
N THR A 75 13.18 -3.15 -4.33
CA THR A 75 12.88 -3.52 -5.70
C THR A 75 12.94 -2.30 -6.61
N ALA A 76 13.69 -2.40 -7.70
CA ALA A 76 13.80 -1.38 -8.73
C ALA A 76 12.72 -1.51 -9.80
N ASN A 77 12.47 -0.42 -10.51
CA ASN A 77 11.67 -0.42 -11.73
C ASN A 77 12.54 -0.74 -12.95
N GLY A 78 12.55 -1.99 -13.40
CA GLY A 78 13.26 -2.43 -14.62
C GLY A 78 12.45 -2.34 -15.90
N LEU A 79 11.20 -1.83 -15.85
CA LEU A 79 10.34 -1.75 -17.05
C LEU A 79 10.79 -0.69 -18.07
N GLY A 80 11.72 0.18 -17.71
CA GLY A 80 12.16 1.29 -18.56
C GLY A 80 11.10 2.38 -18.78
N LYS A 81 9.96 2.29 -18.13
CA LYS A 81 8.83 3.23 -18.20
C LYS A 81 8.15 3.39 -16.85
N THR A 82 7.56 4.56 -16.63
CA THR A 82 6.85 4.90 -15.41
C THR A 82 5.32 4.82 -15.54
N SER A 83 4.83 4.63 -16.77
CA SER A 83 3.39 4.53 -17.05
C SER A 83 3.13 3.57 -18.21
N GLN A 84 2.05 2.83 -18.12
CA GLN A 84 1.57 1.94 -19.18
C GLN A 84 0.04 1.91 -19.21
N ILE A 85 -0.53 2.06 -20.40
CA ILE A 85 -1.96 1.98 -20.66
C ILE A 85 -2.28 0.55 -21.11
N PHE A 86 -3.32 -0.04 -20.53
CA PHE A 86 -3.78 -1.39 -20.87
C PHE A 86 -5.16 -1.39 -21.52
N ASN A 87 -6.13 -0.66 -20.96
CA ASN A 87 -7.52 -0.62 -21.38
C ASN A 87 -8.14 -2.02 -21.51
N GLN A 88 -7.92 -2.86 -20.51
CA GLN A 88 -8.47 -4.22 -20.44
C GLN A 88 -9.48 -4.32 -19.29
N GLY A 89 -10.74 -4.59 -19.60
CA GLY A 89 -11.82 -4.57 -18.63
C GLY A 89 -11.89 -3.24 -17.89
N ASP A 90 -11.91 -3.29 -16.58
CA ASP A 90 -11.92 -2.09 -15.72
C ASP A 90 -10.51 -1.56 -15.40
N LEU A 91 -9.44 -2.18 -15.88
CA LEU A 91 -8.07 -1.70 -15.73
C LEU A 91 -7.72 -0.74 -16.87
N ARG A 92 -7.54 0.54 -16.55
CA ARG A 92 -7.10 1.55 -17.53
C ARG A 92 -5.61 1.48 -17.80
N GLY A 93 -4.82 1.37 -16.74
CA GLY A 93 -3.37 1.39 -16.87
C GLY A 93 -2.67 1.29 -15.53
N MET A 94 -1.38 1.47 -15.56
CA MET A 94 -0.49 1.35 -14.41
C MET A 94 0.49 2.51 -14.41
N ASN A 95 0.81 3.01 -13.21
CA ASN A 95 1.94 3.90 -12.97
C ASN A 95 2.92 3.20 -12.03
N VAL A 96 4.19 3.40 -12.27
CA VAL A 96 5.28 2.87 -11.45
C VAL A 96 6.12 4.03 -10.94
N VAL A 97 6.23 4.14 -9.63
CA VAL A 97 7.01 5.19 -8.95
C VAL A 97 8.06 4.50 -8.10
N GLN A 98 9.32 4.78 -8.37
CA GLN A 98 10.44 4.33 -7.55
C GLN A 98 10.96 5.48 -6.71
N VAL A 99 11.14 5.26 -5.41
CA VAL A 99 11.76 6.19 -4.47
C VAL A 99 12.76 5.40 -3.63
N GLY A 100 14.04 5.69 -3.84
CA GLY A 100 15.13 4.95 -3.23
C GLY A 100 15.10 3.48 -3.64
N ASP A 101 15.07 2.60 -2.65
CA ASP A 101 15.02 1.15 -2.85
C ASP A 101 13.59 0.57 -2.99
N ARG A 102 12.55 1.42 -2.94
CA ARG A 102 11.14 1.00 -3.02
C ARG A 102 10.49 1.36 -4.34
N THR A 103 9.73 0.44 -4.88
CA THR A 103 8.90 0.68 -6.06
C THR A 103 7.43 0.50 -5.71
N ARG A 104 6.62 1.51 -6.01
CA ARG A 104 5.17 1.48 -5.91
C ARG A 104 4.56 1.31 -7.29
N VAL A 105 3.77 0.26 -7.44
CA VAL A 105 2.95 0.02 -8.63
C VAL A 105 1.52 0.46 -8.33
N VAL A 106 0.99 1.40 -9.11
CA VAL A 106 -0.37 1.93 -8.96
C VAL A 106 -1.20 1.53 -10.16
N LEU A 107 -2.20 0.71 -9.95
CA LEU A 107 -3.19 0.31 -10.96
C LEU A 107 -4.31 1.34 -10.99
N ASN A 108 -4.56 1.93 -12.15
CA ASN A 108 -5.64 2.90 -12.36
C ASN A 108 -6.86 2.17 -12.91
N LEU A 109 -7.99 2.30 -12.23
CA LEU A 109 -9.21 1.57 -12.52
C LEU A 109 -10.33 2.49 -13.02
N VAL A 110 -11.29 1.92 -13.75
CA VAL A 110 -12.54 2.61 -14.14
C VAL A 110 -13.48 2.74 -12.93
N ARG A 111 -13.54 1.69 -12.12
CA ARG A 111 -14.36 1.59 -10.90
C ARG A 111 -13.63 0.78 -9.86
N ASN A 112 -14.09 0.83 -8.63
CA ASN A 112 -13.52 0.05 -7.55
C ASN A 112 -13.66 -1.44 -7.83
N MET A 113 -12.57 -2.19 -7.59
CA MET A 113 -12.50 -3.63 -7.76
C MET A 113 -11.92 -4.28 -6.51
N ASN A 114 -12.31 -5.51 -6.25
CA ASN A 114 -11.59 -6.37 -5.32
C ASN A 114 -10.30 -6.84 -5.98
N TYR A 115 -9.25 -7.08 -5.20
CA TYR A 115 -8.05 -7.68 -5.71
C TYR A 115 -7.56 -8.82 -4.81
N LYS A 116 -6.95 -9.82 -5.43
CA LYS A 116 -6.24 -10.91 -4.76
C LYS A 116 -4.83 -11.00 -5.32
N THR A 117 -3.87 -11.28 -4.45
CA THR A 117 -2.47 -11.44 -4.83
C THR A 117 -1.99 -12.85 -4.51
N ARG A 118 -1.16 -13.42 -5.38
CA ARG A 118 -0.53 -14.73 -5.21
C ARG A 118 0.88 -14.69 -5.76
N LEU A 119 1.83 -15.22 -5.00
CA LEU A 119 3.20 -15.45 -5.48
C LEU A 119 3.31 -16.82 -6.12
N ASP A 120 4.05 -16.89 -7.21
CA ASP A 120 4.39 -18.12 -7.89
C ASP A 120 5.78 -17.98 -8.52
N GLY A 121 6.79 -18.57 -7.88
CA GLY A 121 8.19 -18.40 -8.24
C GLY A 121 8.62 -16.94 -8.21
N LYS A 122 9.05 -16.41 -9.35
CA LYS A 122 9.48 -15.03 -9.54
C LYS A 122 8.34 -14.09 -9.98
N SER A 123 7.11 -14.57 -10.01
CA SER A 123 5.97 -13.80 -10.51
C SER A 123 4.95 -13.53 -9.41
N LEU A 124 4.47 -12.30 -9.37
CA LEU A 124 3.31 -11.89 -8.58
C LEU A 124 2.08 -11.86 -9.49
N TYR A 125 1.08 -12.62 -9.15
CA TYR A 125 -0.22 -12.60 -9.82
C TYR A 125 -1.17 -11.72 -9.03
N VAL A 126 -1.84 -10.80 -9.72
CA VAL A 126 -2.87 -9.91 -9.16
C VAL A 126 -4.14 -10.14 -9.96
N THR A 127 -5.17 -10.66 -9.33
CA THR A 127 -6.49 -10.85 -9.93
C THR A 127 -7.41 -9.75 -9.46
N LEU A 128 -7.95 -8.97 -10.39
CA LEU A 128 -8.92 -7.92 -10.15
C LEU A 128 -10.30 -8.44 -10.51
N SER A 129 -11.24 -8.39 -9.57
CA SER A 129 -12.62 -8.84 -9.76
C SER A 129 -13.60 -7.69 -9.48
N PRO A 130 -14.68 -7.54 -10.25
CA PRO A 130 -15.69 -6.54 -9.97
C PRO A 130 -16.27 -6.71 -8.56
N ILE A 131 -16.53 -5.58 -7.89
CA ILE A 131 -17.31 -5.60 -6.65
C ILE A 131 -18.76 -5.81 -7.06
N GLU A 132 -19.27 -7.02 -6.90
CA GLU A 132 -20.70 -7.29 -7.06
C GLU A 132 -21.45 -6.47 -6.00
N ARG A 133 -22.14 -5.42 -6.44
CA ARG A 133 -23.20 -4.83 -5.63
C ARG A 133 -24.27 -5.90 -5.49
N LEU A 134 -24.48 -6.38 -4.30
CA LEU A 134 -25.71 -7.11 -3.96
C LEU A 134 -26.85 -6.10 -4.17
N THR A 135 -27.31 -5.98 -5.41
CA THR A 135 -28.63 -5.39 -5.65
C THR A 135 -29.60 -6.36 -5.01
N ASP A 136 -30.34 -5.86 -4.01
CA ASP A 136 -31.50 -6.51 -3.43
C ASP A 136 -32.44 -6.99 -4.54
N THR A 137 -32.22 -8.19 -5.02
CA THR A 137 -33.24 -8.96 -5.71
C THR A 137 -33.58 -10.13 -4.80
N ALA A 138 -34.01 -9.79 -3.59
CA ALA A 138 -34.71 -10.70 -2.71
C ALA A 138 -36.18 -10.80 -3.17
N ALA A 139 -36.39 -11.33 -4.37
CA ALA A 139 -37.70 -11.86 -4.74
C ALA A 139 -37.46 -13.02 -5.73
N GLN A 140 -37.79 -14.20 -5.25
CA GLN A 140 -37.89 -15.47 -5.98
C GLN A 140 -36.61 -16.28 -6.19
N ARG A 141 -36.25 -17.03 -5.17
CA ARG A 141 -35.95 -18.47 -5.35
C ARG A 141 -36.14 -19.18 -4.01
N THR A 142 -37.40 -19.55 -3.76
CA THR A 142 -37.74 -20.65 -2.87
C THR A 142 -37.15 -21.94 -3.41
N SER A 143 -36.58 -22.69 -2.49
CA SER A 143 -36.32 -24.13 -2.52
C SER A 143 -35.24 -24.64 -3.47
N ARG A 144 -34.08 -25.01 -2.91
CA ARG A 144 -33.63 -26.43 -2.85
C ARG A 144 -32.31 -26.55 -2.11
N PHE A 145 -32.39 -27.39 -1.10
CA PHE A 145 -31.32 -28.14 -0.44
C PHE A 145 -30.00 -28.24 -1.20
N ALA A 146 -28.94 -27.70 -0.62
CA ALA A 146 -27.63 -28.34 -0.48
C ALA A 146 -26.77 -27.43 0.37
N GLU A 147 -26.35 -27.94 1.48
CA GLU A 147 -25.17 -27.47 2.19
C GLU A 147 -24.00 -27.46 1.20
N GLU A 148 -23.68 -26.29 0.71
CA GLU A 148 -22.39 -26.05 0.12
C GLU A 148 -21.80 -24.85 0.84
N SER A 149 -20.80 -25.16 1.62
CA SER A 149 -19.96 -24.22 2.37
C SER A 149 -19.51 -23.09 1.48
N LEU A 150 -20.27 -22.01 1.43
CA LEU A 150 -19.77 -20.72 0.98
C LEU A 150 -18.79 -20.24 2.06
N VAL A 151 -17.57 -20.75 1.98
CA VAL A 151 -16.41 -20.14 2.62
C VAL A 151 -16.16 -18.82 1.91
N GLY A 152 -17.05 -17.88 2.12
CA GLY A 152 -16.73 -16.48 1.93
C GLY A 152 -15.68 -16.17 2.97
N SER A 153 -14.44 -15.95 2.54
CA SER A 153 -13.35 -15.52 3.40
C SER A 153 -13.83 -14.32 4.20
N LYS A 154 -14.23 -14.55 5.45
CA LYS A 154 -14.59 -13.49 6.38
C LYS A 154 -13.28 -12.92 6.88
N HIS A 155 -12.89 -11.78 6.37
CA HIS A 155 -11.79 -11.03 6.92
C HIS A 155 -12.14 -10.57 8.34
N ALA A 156 -11.16 -10.44 9.19
CA ALA A 156 -11.36 -9.96 10.55
C ALA A 156 -10.30 -8.92 10.90
N VAL A 157 -10.69 -7.93 11.68
CA VAL A 157 -9.75 -7.04 12.36
C VAL A 157 -9.29 -7.74 13.64
N ASN A 158 -8.01 -8.01 13.74
CA ASN A 158 -7.42 -8.62 14.94
C ASN A 158 -7.13 -7.58 16.01
N ASP A 159 -6.59 -6.42 15.61
CA ASP A 159 -6.27 -5.34 16.55
C ASP A 159 -6.24 -3.98 15.84
N VAL A 160 -6.40 -2.91 16.63
CA VAL A 160 -6.26 -1.52 16.19
C VAL A 160 -5.39 -0.78 17.21
N ILE A 161 -4.24 -0.31 16.77
CA ILE A 161 -3.26 0.36 17.62
C ILE A 161 -3.04 1.78 17.10
N PHE A 162 -3.03 2.75 18.01
CA PHE A 162 -2.62 4.11 17.72
C PHE A 162 -1.21 4.35 18.26
N ARG A 163 -0.36 5.01 17.46
CA ARG A 163 0.98 5.43 17.87
C ARG A 163 1.29 6.82 17.33
N ARG A 164 2.09 7.58 18.07
CA ARG A 164 2.71 8.78 17.55
C ARG A 164 3.97 8.41 16.79
N GLY A 165 4.13 8.95 15.59
CA GLY A 165 5.34 8.81 14.79
C GLY A 165 6.44 9.80 15.20
N LYS A 166 7.61 9.69 14.60
CA LYS A 166 8.80 10.48 14.94
C LYS A 166 8.65 11.96 14.62
N ASP A 167 7.87 12.26 13.57
CA ASP A 167 7.62 13.63 13.09
C ASP A 167 6.33 14.23 13.67
N GLY A 168 5.74 13.58 14.69
CA GLY A 168 4.54 14.00 15.37
C GLY A 168 3.24 13.57 14.69
N GLU A 169 3.31 12.80 13.61
CA GLU A 169 2.15 12.25 12.92
C GLU A 169 1.43 11.20 13.76
N GLY A 170 0.10 11.13 13.65
CA GLY A 170 -0.69 10.02 14.19
C GLY A 170 -0.65 8.82 13.26
N ARG A 171 -0.28 7.64 13.78
CA ARG A 171 -0.26 6.37 13.06
C ARG A 171 -1.31 5.44 13.61
N ILE A 172 -2.27 5.07 12.76
CA ILE A 172 -3.26 4.04 13.07
C ILE A 172 -2.79 2.76 12.38
N ILE A 173 -2.55 1.73 13.16
CA ILE A 173 -2.13 0.41 12.69
C ILE A 173 -3.30 -0.53 12.91
N VAL A 174 -3.82 -1.10 11.83
CA VAL A 174 -4.91 -2.09 11.87
C VAL A 174 -4.32 -3.43 11.49
N ASP A 175 -4.39 -4.38 12.41
CA ASP A 175 -3.99 -5.76 12.17
C ASP A 175 -5.18 -6.55 11.60
N LEU A 176 -4.99 -7.14 10.43
CA LEU A 176 -6.00 -7.88 9.69
C LEU A 176 -5.67 -9.38 9.68
N SER A 177 -6.69 -10.22 9.63
CA SER A 177 -6.54 -11.68 9.56
C SER A 177 -5.81 -12.15 8.31
N ASP A 178 -5.85 -11.36 7.24
CA ASP A 178 -5.24 -11.67 5.96
C ASP A 178 -5.00 -10.41 5.11
N THR A 179 -4.24 -10.54 4.05
CA THR A 179 -3.88 -9.44 3.14
C THR A 179 -4.88 -9.20 2.00
N GLY A 180 -5.94 -10.00 1.92
CA GLY A 180 -6.96 -9.91 0.88
C GLY A 180 -8.11 -8.97 1.19
N THR A 181 -8.08 -8.27 2.33
CA THR A 181 -9.12 -7.34 2.74
C THR A 181 -9.12 -6.11 1.84
N GLY A 182 -10.27 -5.84 1.20
CA GLY A 182 -10.48 -4.58 0.47
C GLY A 182 -10.59 -3.41 1.46
N ILE A 183 -9.85 -2.33 1.21
CA ILE A 183 -9.86 -1.13 2.04
C ILE A 183 -10.28 0.05 1.19
N ASP A 184 -11.30 0.78 1.64
CA ASP A 184 -11.71 2.06 1.07
C ASP A 184 -11.34 3.19 2.05
N ILE A 185 -10.62 4.19 1.56
CA ILE A 185 -10.20 5.34 2.36
C ILE A 185 -10.74 6.60 1.71
N ARG A 186 -11.53 7.38 2.46
CA ARG A 186 -12.08 8.64 1.99
C ARG A 186 -12.03 9.72 3.07
N GLN A 187 -11.83 10.93 2.65
CA GLN A 187 -11.92 12.09 3.52
C GLN A 187 -13.33 12.67 3.48
N GLN A 188 -13.92 12.87 4.66
CA GLN A 188 -15.21 13.55 4.83
C GLN A 188 -15.03 14.74 5.77
N GLY A 189 -14.85 15.92 5.19
CA GLY A 189 -14.52 17.12 5.96
C GLY A 189 -13.19 16.97 6.68
N ALA A 190 -13.21 17.07 8.02
CA ALA A 190 -12.03 16.89 8.86
C ALA A 190 -11.77 15.40 9.23
N ASN A 191 -12.67 14.49 8.86
CA ASN A 191 -12.58 13.09 9.23
C ASN A 191 -11.99 12.26 8.09
N LEU A 192 -11.18 11.26 8.45
CA LEU A 192 -10.75 10.19 7.57
C LEU A 192 -11.60 8.95 7.86
N VAL A 193 -12.33 8.48 6.87
CA VAL A 193 -13.16 7.27 6.96
C VAL A 193 -12.44 6.14 6.25
N VAL A 194 -12.27 5.03 6.94
CA VAL A 194 -11.63 3.82 6.42
C VAL A 194 -12.60 2.66 6.54
N ASP A 195 -13.07 2.14 5.42
CA ASP A 195 -13.98 1.00 5.37
C ASP A 195 -13.21 -0.27 4.98
N PHE A 196 -13.35 -1.31 5.77
CA PHE A 196 -12.80 -2.64 5.51
C PHE A 196 -13.90 -3.53 4.95
N MET A 197 -13.76 -3.92 3.69
CA MET A 197 -14.79 -4.68 2.96
C MET A 197 -14.91 -6.12 3.49
N LYS A 198 -16.16 -6.57 3.74
CA LYS A 198 -16.47 -7.94 4.23
C LYS A 198 -15.67 -8.35 5.46
N THR A 199 -15.39 -7.40 6.35
CA THR A 199 -14.52 -7.60 7.51
C THR A 199 -15.33 -7.55 8.79
N THR A 200 -15.12 -8.53 9.66
CA THR A 200 -15.73 -8.58 10.99
C THR A 200 -14.86 -7.81 11.96
N VAL A 201 -15.47 -6.98 12.79
CA VAL A 201 -14.79 -6.27 13.88
C VAL A 201 -15.27 -6.86 15.20
N PRO A 202 -14.37 -7.45 16.03
CA PRO A 202 -14.74 -7.94 17.37
C PRO A 202 -15.30 -6.82 18.25
N ASP A 203 -16.25 -7.14 19.11
CA ASP A 203 -16.90 -6.14 19.96
C ASP A 203 -15.91 -5.38 20.86
N ARG A 204 -14.82 -6.03 21.28
CA ARG A 204 -13.76 -5.38 22.06
C ARG A 204 -13.08 -4.21 21.36
N LEU A 205 -13.11 -4.20 20.00
CA LEU A 205 -12.51 -3.15 19.17
C LEU A 205 -13.53 -2.08 18.75
N ARG A 206 -14.82 -2.29 19.02
CA ARG A 206 -15.90 -1.32 18.76
C ARG A 206 -15.95 -0.27 19.85
N ARG A 207 -14.90 0.50 19.95
CA ARG A 207 -14.78 1.56 20.96
C ARG A 207 -14.13 2.80 20.36
N LYS A 208 -14.45 3.94 20.93
CA LYS A 208 -13.72 5.18 20.63
C LYS A 208 -12.37 5.12 21.33
N LEU A 209 -11.31 5.39 20.61
CA LEU A 209 -9.97 5.57 21.16
C LEU A 209 -9.76 7.06 21.38
N ASP A 210 -9.61 7.49 22.63
CA ASP A 210 -9.16 8.84 22.92
C ASP A 210 -7.64 8.89 22.73
N VAL A 211 -7.21 9.70 21.78
CA VAL A 211 -5.80 9.84 21.39
C VAL A 211 -5.28 11.26 21.57
N THR A 212 -6.03 12.12 22.27
CA THR A 212 -5.68 13.52 22.52
C THR A 212 -4.35 13.68 23.24
N ASP A 213 -4.03 12.77 24.17
CA ASP A 213 -2.80 12.79 24.96
C ASP A 213 -1.53 12.51 24.14
N PHE A 214 -1.67 11.99 22.92
CA PHE A 214 -0.53 11.71 22.06
C PHE A 214 -0.01 12.96 21.32
N ALA A 215 -0.67 14.10 21.44
CA ALA A 215 -0.30 15.37 20.82
C ALA A 215 0.01 15.21 19.32
N THR A 216 -0.91 14.56 18.60
CA THR A 216 -0.89 14.41 17.13
C THR A 216 -2.06 15.20 16.51
N PRO A 217 -2.09 15.41 15.19
CA PRO A 217 -3.23 16.01 14.51
C PRO A 217 -4.53 15.21 14.61
N VAL A 218 -4.44 13.92 14.99
CA VAL A 218 -5.60 13.04 15.18
C VAL A 218 -6.10 13.17 16.61
N THR A 219 -7.39 13.43 16.80
CA THR A 219 -7.99 13.67 18.11
C THR A 219 -8.94 12.57 18.57
N ALA A 220 -9.53 11.81 17.67
CA ALA A 220 -10.39 10.65 18.00
C ALA A 220 -10.73 9.85 16.73
#